data_70829362ec3112405e1daf5e94ecdd10
#
_entry.id   70829362ec3112405e1daf5e94ecdd10
#
_cell.length_a   1.000
_cell.length_b   1.000
_cell.length_c   1.000
_cell.angle_alpha   90.00
_cell.angle_beta   90.00
_cell.angle_gamma   90.00
#
_symmetry.space_group_name_H-M   'P 1'
#
loop_
_entity.id
_entity.type
_entity.pdbx_description
1 polymer ?
#
loop_
_entity_poly.entity_id
_entity_poly.type
_entity_poly.pdbx_seq_one_letter_code
_entity_poly.pdbx_strand_id
1 'polypeptide(L)'
;MRLKKIQEALKTKNIIFTYTEEDNCGSLDFQFRGLRYHIWEFVDGDIWGVETNVYHAGKSEDITGDYEKEIIELILSWPDMAIPG
;
A
#
# COMPACT_ATOMS: atom_id res chain seq x y z
N MET A 1 2.05 15.05 2.79
CA MET A 1 1.63 13.66 2.97
C MET A 1 1.85 12.90 1.68
N ARG A 2 2.51 11.75 1.78
CA ARG A 2 2.82 10.91 0.63
C ARG A 2 1.79 9.79 0.50
N LEU A 3 1.80 9.09 -0.63
CA LEU A 3 0.95 7.92 -0.87
C LEU A 3 -0.54 8.22 -0.64
N LYS A 4 -0.94 9.45 -0.94
CA LYS A 4 -2.27 9.96 -0.61
C LYS A 4 -3.38 9.16 -1.30
N LYS A 5 -3.19 8.80 -2.56
CA LYS A 5 -4.20 8.06 -3.31
C LYS A 5 -4.34 6.63 -2.80
N ILE A 6 -3.22 6.03 -2.39
CA ILE A 6 -3.27 4.70 -1.78
C ILE A 6 -4.02 4.75 -0.46
N GLN A 7 -3.76 5.80 0.34
CA GLN A 7 -4.48 5.97 1.59
C GLN A 7 -5.98 6.10 1.35
N GLU A 8 -6.38 6.83 0.31
CA GLU A 8 -7.78 6.97 -0.03
C GLU A 8 -8.41 5.65 -0.45
N ALA A 9 -7.67 4.83 -1.21
CA ALA A 9 -8.14 3.50 -1.60
C ALA A 9 -8.35 2.61 -0.38
N LEU A 10 -7.42 2.65 0.57
CA LEU A 10 -7.55 1.88 1.81
C LEU A 10 -8.79 2.33 2.60
N LYS A 11 -9.03 3.64 2.67
CA LYS A 11 -10.22 4.17 3.35
C LYS A 11 -11.50 3.73 2.66
N THR A 12 -11.50 3.74 1.34
CA THR A 12 -12.65 3.29 0.55
C THR A 12 -12.99 1.83 0.86
N LYS A 13 -11.98 1.03 1.13
CA LYS A 13 -12.17 -0.38 1.47
C LYS A 13 -12.37 -0.60 2.97
N ASN A 14 -12.45 0.46 3.75
CA ASN A 14 -12.59 0.39 5.21
C ASN A 14 -11.44 -0.36 5.87
N ILE A 15 -10.24 -0.24 5.30
CA ILE A 15 -9.04 -0.85 5.86
C ILE A 15 -8.33 0.17 6.72
N ILE A 16 -8.10 -0.17 7.97
CA ILE A 16 -7.39 0.70 8.92
C ILE A 16 -5.90 0.52 8.67
N PHE A 17 -5.20 1.63 8.60
CA PHE A 17 -3.77 1.62 8.34
C PHE A 17 -3.03 2.61 9.22
N THR A 18 -1.72 2.39 9.35
CA THR A 18 -0.82 3.33 10.00
C THR A 18 0.04 3.97 8.93
N TYR A 19 0.12 5.29 8.94
CA TYR A 19 0.95 6.04 8.02
C TYR A 19 2.07 6.74 8.79
N THR A 20 3.29 6.61 8.30
CA THR A 20 4.42 7.37 8.81
C THR A 20 5.17 7.96 7.65
N GLU A 21 5.97 8.98 7.92
CA GLU A 21 6.73 9.66 6.88
C GLU A 21 8.12 9.97 7.42
N GLU A 22 9.14 9.62 6.67
CA GLU A 22 10.53 9.83 7.07
C GLU A 22 11.35 10.10 5.83
N ASP A 23 12.19 11.12 5.87
CA ASP A 23 13.05 11.50 4.74
C ASP A 23 12.27 11.69 3.45
N ASN A 24 11.08 12.27 3.55
CA ASN A 24 10.17 12.53 2.42
C ASN A 24 9.61 11.26 1.78
N CYS A 25 9.74 10.12 2.43
CA CYS A 25 9.16 8.86 1.96
C CYS A 25 8.05 8.45 2.90
N GLY A 26 6.93 8.01 2.33
CA GLY A 26 5.80 7.54 3.11
C GLY A 26 5.85 6.04 3.34
N SER A 27 5.32 5.61 4.46
CA SER A 27 5.22 4.20 4.80
C SER A 27 3.82 3.88 5.29
N LEU A 28 3.25 2.85 4.73
CA LEU A 28 1.92 2.36 5.11
C LEU A 28 2.04 0.94 5.62
N ASP A 29 1.39 0.69 6.74
CA ASP A 29 1.30 -0.65 7.34
C ASP A 29 -0.16 -0.91 7.66
N PHE A 30 -0.66 -2.05 7.26
CA PHE A 30 -2.05 -2.38 7.49
C PHE A 30 -2.26 -3.87 7.50
N GLN A 31 -3.45 -4.27 7.94
CA GLN A 31 -3.83 -5.67 8.00
C GLN A 31 -5.12 -5.85 7.19
N PHE A 32 -5.17 -6.91 6.41
CA PHE A 32 -6.35 -7.22 5.62
C PHE A 32 -6.54 -8.73 5.59
N ARG A 33 -7.70 -9.16 6.04
CA ARG A 33 -8.07 -10.59 6.09
C ARG A 33 -7.03 -11.43 6.85
N GLY A 34 -6.52 -10.87 7.95
CA GLY A 34 -5.58 -11.57 8.80
C GLY A 34 -4.14 -11.54 8.35
N LEU A 35 -3.86 -10.93 7.22
CA LEU A 35 -2.50 -10.81 6.70
C LEU A 35 -1.99 -9.39 6.87
N ARG A 36 -0.73 -9.26 7.20
CA ARG A 36 -0.09 -7.96 7.37
C ARG A 36 0.58 -7.55 6.07
N TYR A 37 0.32 -6.30 5.68
CA TYR A 37 0.86 -5.73 4.45
C TYR A 37 1.60 -4.44 4.76
N HIS A 38 2.59 -4.15 3.92
CA HIS A 38 3.31 -2.89 4.00
C HIS A 38 3.51 -2.31 2.60
N ILE A 39 3.57 -0.99 2.54
CA ILE A 39 3.91 -0.25 1.33
C ILE A 39 4.85 0.84 1.79
N TRP A 40 6.14 0.65 1.55
CA TRP A 40 7.19 1.56 2.04
C TRP A 40 7.89 2.22 0.87
N GLU A 41 7.69 3.52 0.74
CA GLU A 41 8.32 4.30 -0.32
C GLU A 41 9.82 4.38 -0.13
N PHE A 42 10.57 4.35 -1.22
CA PHE A 42 12.01 4.56 -1.20
C PHE A 42 12.44 5.39 -2.39
N VAL A 43 13.61 5.99 -2.27
CA VAL A 43 14.25 6.74 -3.35
C VAL A 43 15.65 6.17 -3.53
N ASP A 44 15.99 5.82 -4.76
CA ASP A 44 17.33 5.36 -5.11
C ASP A 44 17.80 6.22 -6.27
N GLY A 45 18.64 7.22 -5.94
CA GLY A 45 19.03 8.23 -6.91
C GLY A 45 17.80 9.03 -7.35
N ASP A 46 17.49 8.96 -8.63
CA ASP A 46 16.30 9.63 -9.18
C ASP A 46 15.11 8.71 -9.30
N ILE A 47 15.24 7.47 -8.86
CA ILE A 47 14.19 6.48 -9.02
C ILE A 47 13.39 6.37 -7.73
N TRP A 48 12.09 6.62 -7.85
CA TRP A 48 11.13 6.43 -6.75
C TRP A 48 10.48 5.07 -6.90
N GLY A 49 10.26 4.41 -5.79
CA GLY A 49 9.57 3.13 -5.78
C GLY A 49 8.99 2.81 -4.43
N VAL A 50 8.44 1.63 -4.30
CA VAL A 50 7.96 1.11 -3.03
C VAL A 50 8.43 -0.32 -2.85
N GLU A 51 8.75 -0.66 -1.60
CA GLU A 51 8.94 -2.03 -1.19
C GLU A 51 7.62 -2.48 -0.58
N THR A 52 7.06 -3.56 -1.09
CA THR A 52 5.73 -3.98 -0.67
C THR A 52 5.52 -5.47 -0.83
N ASN A 53 4.64 -6.02 -0.02
CA ASN A 53 4.25 -7.43 -0.11
C ASN A 53 2.79 -7.59 -0.53
N VAL A 54 2.17 -6.55 -1.13
CA VAL A 54 0.75 -6.61 -1.46
C VAL A 54 0.43 -7.55 -2.61
N TYR A 55 1.40 -7.85 -3.47
CA TYR A 55 1.18 -8.75 -4.60
C TYR A 55 1.38 -10.21 -4.23
N HIS A 56 2.33 -10.48 -3.33
CA HIS A 56 2.63 -11.85 -2.91
C HIS A 56 2.74 -11.85 -1.39
N ALA A 57 1.72 -12.38 -0.73
CA ALA A 57 1.70 -12.40 0.73
C ALA A 57 2.95 -13.07 1.29
N GLY A 58 3.58 -12.42 2.27
CA GLY A 58 4.77 -12.95 2.90
C GLY A 58 6.05 -12.75 2.09
N LYS A 59 5.97 -12.12 0.92
CA LYS A 59 7.15 -11.89 0.10
C LYS A 59 7.18 -10.45 -0.38
N SER A 60 8.20 -9.73 0.04
CA SER A 60 8.36 -8.33 -0.33
C SER A 60 9.07 -8.19 -1.67
N GLU A 61 8.67 -7.19 -2.44
CA GLU A 61 9.30 -6.88 -3.71
C GLU A 61 9.32 -5.37 -3.91
N ASP A 62 10.21 -4.92 -4.79
CA ASP A 62 10.34 -3.51 -5.11
C ASP A 62 9.61 -3.22 -6.41
N ILE A 63 8.80 -2.16 -6.39
CA ILE A 63 8.06 -1.72 -7.57
C ILE A 63 8.42 -0.28 -7.85
N THR A 64 8.78 0.01 -9.10
CA THR A 64 9.07 1.36 -9.55
C THR A 64 8.06 1.77 -10.62
N GLY A 65 8.23 2.97 -11.17
CA GLY A 65 7.30 3.46 -12.17
C GLY A 65 6.04 4.03 -11.53
N ASP A 66 4.90 3.77 -12.11
CA ASP A 66 3.63 4.28 -11.60
C ASP A 66 3.09 3.35 -10.51
N TYR A 67 3.88 3.18 -9.45
CA TYR A 67 3.57 2.23 -8.39
C TYR A 67 2.28 2.58 -7.65
N GLU A 68 2.00 3.86 -7.50
CA GLU A 68 0.78 4.25 -6.78
C GLU A 68 -0.47 3.80 -7.53
N LYS A 69 -0.49 4.02 -8.84
CA LYS A 69 -1.61 3.59 -9.67
C LYS A 69 -1.79 2.07 -9.64
N GLU A 70 -0.69 1.34 -9.77
CA GLU A 70 -0.75 -0.12 -9.79
C GLU A 70 -1.27 -0.68 -8.47
N ILE A 71 -0.81 -0.13 -7.35
CA ILE A 71 -1.25 -0.59 -6.05
C ILE A 71 -2.70 -0.23 -5.79
N ILE A 72 -3.14 0.95 -6.21
CA ILE A 72 -4.54 1.36 -6.07
C ILE A 72 -5.44 0.38 -6.83
N GLU A 73 -5.08 0.04 -8.05
CA GLU A 73 -5.86 -0.90 -8.84
C GLU A 73 -5.98 -2.25 -8.14
N LEU A 74 -4.89 -2.70 -7.54
CA LEU A 74 -4.90 -3.95 -6.79
C LEU A 74 -5.82 -3.87 -5.57
N ILE A 75 -5.65 -2.83 -4.75
CA ILE A 75 -6.45 -2.68 -3.53
C ILE A 75 -7.93 -2.58 -3.86
N LEU A 76 -8.28 -1.82 -4.88
CA LEU A 76 -9.68 -1.67 -5.27
C LEU A 76 -10.27 -2.96 -5.83
N SER A 77 -9.43 -3.89 -6.30
CA SER A 77 -9.89 -5.18 -6.79
C SER A 77 -10.14 -6.18 -5.66
N TRP A 78 -9.65 -5.89 -4.46
CA TRP A 78 -9.87 -6.80 -3.33
C TRP A 78 -11.34 -6.84 -2.96
N PRO A 79 -11.85 -8.01 -2.52
CA PRO A 79 -13.24 -8.06 -2.06
C PRO A 79 -13.40 -7.18 -0.84
N ASP A 80 -14.57 -6.58 -0.70
CA ASP A 80 -14.87 -5.77 0.46
C ASP A 80 -14.80 -6.60 1.73
N MET A 81 -14.42 -5.94 2.83
CA MET A 81 -14.49 -6.57 4.15
C MET A 81 -15.94 -6.67 4.62
N ALA A 82 -16.87 -6.57 3.70
CA ALA A 82 -18.28 -6.64 4.01
C ALA A 82 -18.56 -7.92 4.76
N ILE A 83 -19.26 -7.78 5.85
CA ILE A 83 -19.69 -8.93 6.62
C ILE A 83 -20.88 -9.52 5.91
N PRO A 84 -20.83 -10.78 5.54
CA PRO A 84 -22.01 -11.41 4.97
C PRO A 84 -23.11 -11.29 6.00
N GLY A 85 -24.18 -10.76 5.53
CA GLY A 85 -25.33 -10.44 6.36
C GLY A 85 -25.77 -11.52 7.24
#